data_ffe8dc713c699f899b96fbf0047595b0
#
_entry.id   ffe8dc713c699f899b96fbf0047595b0
#
_cell.length_a   1.000
_cell.length_b   1.000
_cell.length_c   1.000
_cell.angle_alpha   90.00
_cell.angle_beta   90.00
_cell.angle_gamma   90.00
#
_symmetry.space_group_name_H-M   'P 1'
#
loop_
_entity.id
_entity.type
_entity.pdbx_description
1 polymer ?
#
loop_
_entity_poly.entity_id
_entity_poly.type
_entity_poly.pdbx_seq_one_letter_code
_entity_poly.pdbx_strand_id
1 'polypeptide(L)'
;MSIEKFLQSIYLGDRYCKKAEYDKDKRIYIIQMNGISRIRSDDGQWNYYIDEDIMDGEIVFEGVESVKYEFEQFEFNDEIYDIQSSSLDDGLYEFTVSGSYAVEVEHTDGNVKIIAKDIYLCDPQNPLLKIKE
;
A
#
# COMPACT_ATOMS: atom_id res chain seq x y z
N MET A 1 -6.18 -3.02 16.32
CA MET A 1 -4.76 -3.19 15.88
C MET A 1 -4.20 -1.84 15.49
N SER A 2 -2.96 -1.55 15.83
CA SER A 2 -2.31 -0.30 15.43
C SER A 2 -2.00 -0.32 13.94
N ILE A 3 -1.86 0.87 13.34
CA ILE A 3 -1.50 0.99 11.93
C ILE A 3 -0.14 0.34 11.67
N GLU A 4 0.81 0.54 12.57
CA GLU A 4 2.14 -0.06 12.43
C GLU A 4 2.08 -1.59 12.36
N LYS A 5 1.33 -2.22 13.25
CA LYS A 5 1.15 -3.67 13.22
C LYS A 5 0.40 -4.14 11.99
N PHE A 6 -0.59 -3.36 11.57
CA PHE A 6 -1.32 -3.66 10.35
C PHE A 6 -0.39 -3.68 9.14
N LEU A 7 0.47 -2.66 9.01
CA LEU A 7 1.43 -2.61 7.92
C LEU A 7 2.42 -3.77 7.95
N GLN A 8 2.86 -4.18 9.14
CA GLN A 8 3.74 -5.33 9.29
C GLN A 8 3.08 -6.65 8.88
N SER A 9 1.76 -6.72 8.88
CA SER A 9 1.02 -7.91 8.48
C SER A 9 0.87 -8.06 6.96
N ILE A 10 1.28 -7.07 6.20
CA ILE A 10 1.14 -7.08 4.74
C ILE A 10 2.44 -7.60 4.12
N TYR A 11 2.31 -8.63 3.28
CA TYR A 11 3.44 -9.22 2.56
C TYR A 11 3.29 -8.96 1.07
N LEU A 12 4.27 -8.28 0.50
CA LEU A 12 4.27 -7.89 -0.91
C LEU A 12 5.47 -8.45 -1.68
N GLY A 13 6.21 -9.39 -1.10
CA GLY A 13 7.32 -10.05 -1.77
C GLY A 13 6.85 -10.84 -2.97
N ASP A 14 7.62 -10.80 -4.05
CA ASP A 14 7.28 -11.48 -5.31
C ASP A 14 5.93 -11.02 -5.89
N ARG A 15 5.53 -9.81 -5.57
CA ARG A 15 4.32 -9.18 -6.10
C ARG A 15 4.71 -7.95 -6.90
N TYR A 16 3.84 -7.52 -7.81
CA TYR A 16 4.05 -6.29 -8.56
C TYR A 16 2.82 -5.39 -8.53
N CYS A 17 3.07 -4.10 -8.69
CA CYS A 17 2.04 -3.08 -8.72
C CYS A 17 1.41 -3.04 -10.10
N LYS A 18 0.10 -3.23 -10.16
CA LYS A 18 -0.66 -3.15 -11.41
C LYS A 18 -1.01 -1.71 -11.76
N LYS A 19 -1.32 -0.90 -10.75
CA LYS A 19 -1.57 0.53 -10.92
C LYS A 19 -1.44 1.25 -9.59
N ALA A 20 -1.12 2.53 -9.67
CA ALA A 20 -1.18 3.45 -8.54
C ALA A 20 -1.89 4.71 -9.03
N GLU A 21 -2.90 5.16 -8.28
CA GLU A 21 -3.79 6.20 -8.73
C GLU A 21 -4.24 7.09 -7.59
N TYR A 22 -4.16 8.42 -7.81
CA TYR A 22 -4.62 9.40 -6.85
C TYR A 22 -5.90 10.07 -7.38
N ASP A 23 -7.00 9.83 -6.69
CA ASP A 23 -8.28 10.51 -6.96
C ASP A 23 -8.42 11.68 -5.99
N LYS A 24 -8.08 12.87 -6.46
CA LYS A 24 -8.11 14.09 -5.63
C LYS A 24 -9.50 14.45 -5.17
N ASP A 25 -10.51 14.22 -6.01
CA ASP A 25 -11.88 14.58 -5.68
C ASP A 25 -12.43 13.74 -4.53
N LYS A 26 -12.10 12.46 -4.53
CA LYS A 26 -12.50 11.53 -3.47
C LYS A 26 -11.51 11.50 -2.31
N ARG A 27 -10.35 12.12 -2.47
CA ARG A 27 -9.27 12.11 -1.48
C ARG A 27 -8.82 10.70 -1.14
N ILE A 28 -8.62 9.88 -2.17
CA ILE A 28 -8.23 8.49 -2.06
C ILE A 28 -7.00 8.25 -2.94
N TYR A 29 -6.03 7.52 -2.40
CA TYR A 29 -4.90 7.01 -3.18
C TYR A 29 -4.95 5.48 -3.14
N ILE A 30 -4.90 4.84 -4.30
CA ILE A 30 -5.04 3.39 -4.42
C ILE A 30 -3.80 2.81 -5.08
N ILE A 31 -3.23 1.78 -4.45
CA ILE A 31 -2.18 0.95 -5.06
C ILE A 31 -2.78 -0.44 -5.24
N GLN A 32 -2.93 -0.88 -6.48
CA GLN A 32 -3.40 -2.22 -6.77
C GLN A 32 -2.21 -3.13 -7.07
N MET A 33 -2.13 -4.24 -6.36
CA MET A 33 -1.13 -5.27 -6.55
C MET A 33 -1.74 -6.46 -7.29
N ASN A 34 -0.92 -7.27 -7.94
CA ASN A 34 -1.41 -8.53 -8.50
C ASN A 34 -1.84 -9.52 -7.41
N GLY A 35 -1.32 -9.37 -6.22
CA GLY A 35 -1.72 -10.13 -5.05
C GLY A 35 -1.19 -9.48 -3.78
N ILE A 36 -1.93 -9.64 -2.70
CA ILE A 36 -1.51 -9.21 -1.37
C ILE A 36 -1.65 -10.40 -0.44
N SER A 37 -0.57 -10.74 0.25
CA SER A 37 -0.58 -11.80 1.25
C SER A 37 -0.50 -11.21 2.65
N ARG A 38 -0.91 -11.99 3.66
CA ARG A 38 -0.92 -11.53 5.03
C ARG A 38 0.05 -12.35 5.89
N ILE A 39 0.73 -11.67 6.80
CA ILE A 39 1.60 -12.30 7.80
C ILE A 39 0.82 -12.34 9.11
N ARG A 40 0.52 -13.55 9.60
CA ARG A 40 -0.29 -13.74 10.81
C ARG A 40 0.48 -14.37 11.96
N SER A 41 1.76 -14.66 11.77
CA SER A 41 2.57 -15.25 12.84
C SER A 41 3.03 -14.19 13.82
N ASP A 42 3.15 -14.59 15.11
CA ASP A 42 3.60 -13.69 16.17
C ASP A 42 5.05 -13.25 16.02
N ASP A 43 5.85 -14.06 15.30
CA ASP A 43 7.27 -13.76 15.08
C ASP A 43 7.52 -12.95 13.79
N GLY A 44 6.45 -12.56 13.10
CA GLY A 44 6.54 -11.78 11.87
C GLY A 44 6.98 -12.57 10.64
N GLN A 45 7.08 -13.89 10.74
CA GLN A 45 7.42 -14.72 9.58
C GLN A 45 6.17 -15.07 8.78
N TRP A 46 6.34 -15.10 7.46
CA TRP A 46 5.27 -15.49 6.58
C TRP A 46 4.95 -16.98 6.78
N ASN A 47 3.72 -17.27 7.15
CA ASN A 47 3.24 -18.64 7.18
C ASN A 47 2.67 -18.94 5.80
N TYR A 48 3.14 -19.93 5.14
CA TYR A 48 2.78 -20.26 3.76
C TYR A 48 1.30 -20.63 3.56
N TYR A 49 0.45 -20.38 4.55
CA TYR A 49 -0.99 -20.55 4.41
C TYR A 49 -1.59 -19.31 3.78
N ILE A 50 -2.24 -19.48 2.64
CA ILE A 50 -2.64 -18.40 1.75
C ILE A 50 -4.15 -18.14 1.73
N ASP A 51 -4.86 -18.57 2.77
CA ASP A 51 -6.31 -18.41 2.84
C ASP A 51 -6.74 -16.95 2.85
N GLU A 52 -5.82 -16.05 3.15
CA GLU A 52 -6.08 -14.61 3.18
C GLU A 52 -5.42 -13.86 2.03
N ASP A 53 -4.93 -14.57 1.01
CA ASP A 53 -4.41 -13.91 -0.18
C ASP A 53 -5.52 -13.18 -0.91
N ILE A 54 -5.24 -11.95 -1.31
CA ILE A 54 -6.20 -11.11 -2.03
C ILE A 54 -5.69 -10.92 -3.45
N MET A 55 -6.33 -11.60 -4.39
CA MET A 55 -6.00 -11.45 -5.81
C MET A 55 -6.40 -10.06 -6.27
N ASP A 56 -5.50 -9.38 -6.98
CA ASP A 56 -5.70 -7.99 -7.43
C ASP A 56 -6.06 -7.04 -6.29
N GLY A 57 -5.55 -7.35 -5.10
CA GLY A 57 -5.85 -6.58 -3.89
C GLY A 57 -5.40 -5.15 -3.98
N GLU A 58 -6.14 -4.29 -3.32
CA GLU A 58 -5.86 -2.86 -3.29
C GLU A 58 -5.44 -2.40 -1.91
N ILE A 59 -4.41 -1.56 -1.87
CA ILE A 59 -4.03 -0.81 -0.68
C ILE A 59 -4.64 0.58 -0.85
N VAL A 60 -5.54 0.96 0.06
CA VAL A 60 -6.31 2.19 -0.07
C VAL A 60 -5.94 3.15 1.06
N PHE A 61 -5.53 4.34 0.69
CA PHE A 61 -5.29 5.44 1.62
C PHE A 61 -6.50 6.37 1.54
N GLU A 62 -7.18 6.59 2.65
CA GLU A 62 -8.43 7.34 2.71
C GLU A 62 -8.25 8.63 3.50
N GLY A 63 -8.99 9.67 3.10
CA GLY A 63 -8.84 10.99 3.70
C GLY A 63 -7.48 11.60 3.38
N VAL A 64 -7.04 11.46 2.14
CA VAL A 64 -5.75 11.94 1.69
C VAL A 64 -5.74 13.46 1.63
N GLU A 65 -4.78 14.08 2.30
CA GLU A 65 -4.60 15.53 2.27
C GLU A 65 -3.50 15.95 1.30
N SER A 66 -2.47 15.11 1.12
CA SER A 66 -1.41 15.40 0.16
C SER A 66 -0.73 14.13 -0.30
N VAL A 67 -0.21 14.19 -1.51
CA VAL A 67 0.64 13.15 -2.09
C VAL A 67 1.88 13.84 -2.64
N LYS A 68 3.05 13.40 -2.20
CA LYS A 68 4.32 13.98 -2.62
C LYS A 68 5.18 12.90 -3.24
N TYR A 69 5.49 13.07 -4.52
CA TYR A 69 6.32 12.15 -5.29
C TYR A 69 7.78 12.58 -5.17
N GLU A 70 8.69 11.61 -4.98
CA GLU A 70 10.12 11.89 -4.93
C GLU A 70 10.63 12.45 -6.25
N PHE A 71 10.13 11.93 -7.35
CA PHE A 71 10.47 12.41 -8.69
C PHE A 71 9.20 12.83 -9.42
N GLU A 72 9.30 13.85 -10.26
CA GLU A 72 8.20 14.25 -11.11
C GLU A 72 7.82 13.09 -12.06
N GLN A 73 6.52 12.85 -12.19
CA GLN A 73 5.95 11.78 -13.02
C GLN A 73 6.29 10.36 -12.54
N PHE A 74 6.74 10.22 -11.28
CA PHE A 74 7.00 8.91 -10.71
C PHE A 74 5.67 8.25 -10.31
N GLU A 75 5.39 7.08 -10.87
CA GLU A 75 4.24 6.26 -10.49
C GLU A 75 4.70 4.82 -10.36
N PHE A 76 4.29 4.15 -9.27
CA PHE A 76 4.62 2.75 -9.11
C PHE A 76 3.95 1.91 -10.20
N ASN A 77 4.74 1.08 -10.88
CA ASN A 77 4.22 0.10 -11.83
C ASN A 77 4.98 -1.22 -11.78
N ASP A 78 5.77 -1.42 -10.76
CA ASP A 78 6.64 -2.59 -10.63
C ASP A 78 6.53 -3.11 -9.20
N GLU A 79 7.56 -2.98 -8.36
CA GLU A 79 7.53 -3.53 -7.01
C GLU A 79 7.17 -2.47 -5.98
N ILE A 80 6.48 -2.89 -4.93
CA ILE A 80 6.33 -2.12 -3.70
C ILE A 80 7.16 -2.84 -2.64
N TYR A 81 8.15 -2.14 -2.10
CA TYR A 81 9.09 -2.74 -1.16
C TYR A 81 8.58 -2.69 0.27
N ASP A 82 8.02 -1.54 0.65
CA ASP A 82 7.61 -1.37 2.02
C ASP A 82 6.69 -0.14 2.16
N ILE A 83 5.92 -0.12 3.24
CA ILE A 83 5.08 1.01 3.62
C ILE A 83 5.35 1.29 5.09
N GLN A 84 5.83 2.50 5.39
CA GLN A 84 6.07 2.94 6.75
C GLN A 84 5.10 4.05 7.11
N SER A 85 4.80 4.18 8.40
CA SER A 85 3.89 5.20 8.89
C SER A 85 4.52 6.01 10.02
N SER A 86 4.12 7.27 10.10
CA SER A 86 4.49 8.17 11.17
C SER A 86 3.25 8.95 11.58
N SER A 87 2.97 9.01 12.87
CA SER A 87 1.80 9.76 13.38
C SER A 87 2.06 11.25 13.29
N LEU A 88 1.07 11.98 12.83
CA LEU A 88 1.06 13.43 12.81
C LEU A 88 -0.03 13.94 13.76
N ASP A 89 -0.16 15.26 13.88
CA ASP A 89 -1.24 15.86 14.64
C ASP A 89 -2.60 15.68 13.94
N ASP A 90 -3.67 15.88 14.67
CA ASP A 90 -5.06 15.89 14.15
C ASP A 90 -5.51 14.55 13.55
N GLY A 91 -4.96 13.43 14.04
CA GLY A 91 -5.38 12.11 13.58
C GLY A 91 -4.90 11.75 12.19
N LEU A 92 -3.88 12.45 11.72
CA LEU A 92 -3.28 12.17 10.42
C LEU A 92 -2.04 11.30 10.56
N TYR A 93 -1.68 10.63 9.48
CA TYR A 93 -0.46 9.85 9.37
C TYR A 93 0.27 10.23 8.10
N GLU A 94 1.60 10.23 8.15
CA GLU A 94 2.40 10.27 6.94
C GLU A 94 2.81 8.85 6.60
N PHE A 95 2.38 8.36 5.45
CA PHE A 95 2.78 7.05 4.94
C PHE A 95 3.87 7.26 3.90
N THR A 96 4.97 6.52 4.05
CA THR A 96 6.04 6.52 3.07
C THR A 96 6.02 5.17 2.36
N VAL A 97 5.67 5.19 1.10
CA VAL A 97 5.62 3.99 0.25
C VAL A 97 6.88 3.99 -0.59
N SER A 98 7.64 2.90 -0.50
CA SER A 98 8.86 2.73 -1.28
C SER A 98 8.64 1.62 -2.31
N GLY A 99 9.07 1.85 -3.52
CA GLY A 99 8.86 0.90 -4.59
C GLY A 99 9.63 1.29 -5.85
N SER A 100 9.24 0.73 -6.97
CA SER A 100 9.94 0.95 -8.22
C SER A 100 8.99 1.29 -9.37
N TYR A 101 9.57 1.99 -10.33
CA TYR A 101 8.97 2.33 -11.60
C TYR A 101 9.86 1.74 -12.69
N ALA A 102 9.27 0.99 -13.60
CA ALA A 102 10.00 0.36 -14.68
C ALA A 102 9.54 0.91 -16.01
N VAL A 103 10.52 1.23 -16.87
CA VAL A 103 10.30 1.56 -18.29
C VAL A 103 11.21 0.64 -19.08
N GLU A 104 10.61 -0.26 -19.84
CA GLU A 104 11.33 -1.31 -20.56
C GLU A 104 12.18 -2.16 -19.59
N VAL A 105 13.50 -2.08 -19.70
CA VAL A 105 14.42 -2.85 -18.84
C VAL A 105 15.03 -2.01 -17.71
N GLU A 106 14.69 -0.74 -17.66
CA GLU A 106 15.24 0.16 -16.64
C GLU A 106 14.28 0.28 -15.47
N HIS A 107 14.83 0.18 -14.27
CA HIS A 107 14.08 0.29 -13.00
C HIS A 107 14.60 1.48 -12.22
N THR A 108 13.68 2.29 -11.71
CA THR A 108 14.00 3.42 -10.86
C THR A 108 13.32 3.23 -9.51
N ASP A 109 14.10 3.22 -8.44
CA ASP A 109 13.56 3.16 -7.09
C ASP A 109 13.18 4.55 -6.61
N GLY A 110 12.09 4.64 -5.89
CA GLY A 110 11.66 5.91 -5.34
C GLY A 110 10.59 5.74 -4.29
N ASN A 111 10.14 6.85 -3.75
CA ASN A 111 9.09 6.83 -2.76
C ASN A 111 8.03 7.87 -3.02
N VAL A 112 6.85 7.61 -2.44
CA VAL A 112 5.72 8.53 -2.44
C VAL A 112 5.31 8.70 -0.99
N LYS A 113 5.16 9.95 -0.55
CA LYS A 113 4.69 10.27 0.79
C LYS A 113 3.24 10.71 0.72
N ILE A 114 2.40 10.04 1.50
CA ILE A 114 0.96 10.26 1.49
C ILE A 114 0.55 10.67 2.90
N ILE A 115 -0.04 11.86 3.04
CA ILE A 115 -0.65 12.26 4.31
C ILE A 115 -2.12 11.93 4.22
N ALA A 116 -2.60 11.06 5.10
CA ALA A 116 -3.95 10.54 5.07
C ALA A 116 -4.45 10.20 6.48
N LYS A 117 -5.75 10.02 6.59
CA LYS A 117 -6.39 9.67 7.87
C LYS A 117 -6.37 8.18 8.14
N ASP A 118 -6.38 7.35 7.11
CA ASP A 118 -6.55 5.91 7.27
C ASP A 118 -5.93 5.13 6.12
N ILE A 119 -5.73 3.85 6.36
CA ILE A 119 -5.26 2.90 5.35
C ILE A 119 -5.99 1.58 5.57
N TYR A 120 -6.38 0.92 4.50
CA TYR A 120 -6.98 -0.40 4.58
C TYR A 120 -6.73 -1.17 3.29
N LEU A 121 -6.97 -2.49 3.35
CA LEU A 121 -6.93 -3.33 2.16
C LEU A 121 -8.34 -3.53 1.64
N CYS A 122 -8.45 -3.64 0.33
CA CYS A 122 -9.72 -3.90 -0.34
C CYS A 122 -9.58 -5.10 -1.27
N ASP A 123 -10.53 -6.02 -1.17
CA ASP A 123 -10.66 -7.13 -2.09
C ASP A 123 -11.65 -6.73 -3.17
N PRO A 124 -11.24 -6.65 -4.44
CA PRO A 124 -12.16 -6.28 -5.52
C PRO A 124 -13.40 -7.16 -5.62
N GLN A 125 -13.31 -8.41 -5.14
CA GLN A 125 -14.47 -9.32 -5.13
C GLN A 125 -15.39 -9.11 -3.94
N ASN A 126 -14.97 -8.29 -2.97
CA ASN A 126 -15.78 -7.92 -1.81
C ASN A 126 -15.54 -6.45 -1.46
N PRO A 127 -15.91 -5.53 -2.37
CA PRO A 127 -15.44 -4.13 -2.27
C PRO A 127 -16.01 -3.34 -1.11
N LEU A 128 -17.07 -3.82 -0.46
CA LEU A 128 -17.65 -3.12 0.68
C LEU A 128 -16.94 -3.41 1.99
N LEU A 129 -16.09 -4.43 2.03
CA LEU A 129 -15.33 -4.79 3.22
C LEU A 129 -14.00 -4.04 3.24
N LYS A 130 -13.77 -3.28 4.31
CA LYS A 130 -12.48 -2.64 4.55
C LYS A 130 -11.69 -3.50 5.51
N ILE A 131 -10.55 -4.03 5.03
CA ILE A 131 -9.71 -4.93 5.82
C ILE A 131 -8.68 -4.08 6.56
N LYS A 132 -8.80 -3.99 7.88
CA LYS A 132 -7.96 -3.16 8.75
C LYS A 132 -7.14 -3.95 9.77
N GLU A 133 -7.32 -5.25 9.79
CA GLU A 133 -6.60 -6.14 10.70
C GLU A 133 -6.11 -7.39 9.99
#